data_c08edee61b08e6f8148f2f742675d23c
#
_entry.id   c08edee61b08e6f8148f2f742675d23c
#
_cell.length_a   1.000
_cell.length_b   1.000
_cell.length_c   1.000
_cell.angle_alpha   90.00
_cell.angle_beta   90.00
_cell.angle_gamma   90.00
#
_symmetry.space_group_name_H-M   'P 1'
#
loop_
_entity.id
_entity.type
_entity.pdbx_description
1 polymer ?
#
loop_
_entity_poly.entity_id
_entity_poly.type
_entity_poly.pdbx_seq_one_letter_code
_entity_poly.pdbx_strand_id
1 'polypeptide(L)'
;MTRPHMAPPDIPQAHPKALGYLRDDVSGQGWQQDEQAILALATRLGYDLVKTVRMNPDIHDPLHRLLIIVRRLDIAAVITPTLEHIGGPGRICRVCSLITVTPEYNWALAYKPSEEGGR
;
A
#
# COMPACT_ATOMS: atom_id res chain seq x y z
N MET A 1 17.70 -15.50 30.29
CA MET A 1 17.73 -15.05 29.87
C MET A 1 17.46 -14.67 29.56
N THR A 2 17.41 -14.73 29.43
CA THR A 2 17.20 -14.21 28.86
C THR A 2 16.86 -13.81 28.56
N ARG A 3 16.48 -14.07 28.19
CA ARG A 3 16.12 -13.61 27.67
C ARG A 3 15.55 -13.16 27.52
N PRO A 4 15.43 -13.21 27.52
CA PRO A 4 14.68 -12.68 27.01
C PRO A 4 14.13 -12.33 26.80
N HIS A 5 14.09 -12.52 26.32
CA HIS A 5 13.60 -12.07 25.78
C HIS A 5 13.20 -11.79 25.27
N MET A 6 13.14 -12.22 25.21
CA MET A 6 12.80 -11.91 24.48
C MET A 6 12.26 -11.84 23.88
N ALA A 7 12.05 -12.17 23.90
CA ALA A 7 11.57 -11.94 23.06
C ALA A 7 10.98 -11.87 22.73
N PRO A 8 10.75 -11.95 22.70
CA PRO A 8 10.03 -11.71 22.07
C PRO A 8 9.39 -11.36 21.85
N PRO A 9 9.16 -11.30 21.63
CA PRO A 9 8.51 -10.79 21.15
C PRO A 9 8.22 -10.48 20.51
N ASP A 10 8.43 -10.39 20.24
CA ASP A 10 8.20 -9.88 19.53
C ASP A 10 7.78 -9.96 18.72
N ILE A 11 7.99 -10.16 18.77
CA ILE A 11 7.51 -10.46 17.96
C ILE A 11 6.62 -10.05 17.16
N PRO A 12 6.01 -9.78 17.43
CA PRO A 12 5.06 -9.50 16.64
C PRO A 12 5.29 -8.32 16.00
N GLN A 13 6.08 -7.78 16.35
CA GLN A 13 6.36 -6.85 15.69
C GLN A 13 6.59 -7.18 14.50
N ALA A 14 5.97 -7.96 14.19
CA ALA A 14 5.83 -8.34 12.91
C ALA A 14 5.81 -7.20 11.99
N HIS A 15 6.06 -7.45 10.77
CA HIS A 15 6.11 -6.41 9.76
C HIS A 15 4.73 -5.79 9.57
N PRO A 16 4.66 -4.49 9.31
CA PRO A 16 3.39 -3.89 8.97
C PRO A 16 2.87 -4.46 7.66
N LYS A 17 1.55 -4.51 7.55
CA LYS A 17 0.91 -5.11 6.39
C LYS A 17 0.82 -4.13 5.24
N ALA A 18 1.06 -4.61 4.04
CA ALA A 18 0.87 -3.83 2.83
C ALA A 18 -0.07 -4.57 1.89
N LEU A 19 -0.75 -3.79 1.07
CA LEU A 19 -1.65 -4.29 0.04
C LEU A 19 -1.16 -3.75 -1.28
N GLY A 20 -0.95 -4.63 -2.26
CA GLY A 20 -0.61 -4.19 -3.60
C GLY A 20 -1.89 -3.83 -4.34
N TYR A 21 -1.79 -2.87 -5.26
CA TYR A 21 -2.95 -2.44 -6.03
C TYR A 21 -2.52 -2.08 -7.43
N LEU A 22 -3.24 -2.61 -8.41
CA LEU A 22 -3.05 -2.17 -9.78
C LEU A 22 -4.36 -2.27 -10.55
N ARG A 23 -4.48 -1.43 -11.56
CA ARG A 23 -5.63 -1.43 -12.44
C ARG A 23 -5.24 -2.10 -13.74
N ASP A 24 -6.09 -3.01 -14.19
CA ASP A 24 -5.81 -3.77 -15.41
C ASP A 24 -5.68 -2.86 -16.63
N ASP A 25 -6.48 -1.80 -16.70
CA ASP A 25 -6.46 -0.91 -17.86
C ASP A 25 -5.20 -0.04 -17.89
N VAL A 26 -4.52 0.14 -16.76
CA VAL A 26 -3.28 0.91 -16.71
C VAL A 26 -2.08 0.00 -16.95
N SER A 27 -2.04 -1.15 -16.28
CA SER A 27 -0.92 -2.10 -16.44
C SER A 27 -0.92 -2.76 -17.80
N GLY A 28 -2.11 -3.06 -18.33
CA GLY A 28 -2.19 -3.82 -19.56
C GLY A 28 -1.51 -5.16 -19.43
N GLN A 29 -0.73 -5.52 -20.43
CA GLN A 29 -0.04 -6.81 -20.43
C GLN A 29 1.14 -6.84 -19.47
N GLY A 30 1.53 -5.71 -18.94
CA GLY A 30 2.63 -5.64 -17.99
C GLY A 30 2.24 -5.90 -16.55
N TRP A 31 1.01 -6.36 -16.29
CA TRP A 31 0.52 -6.47 -14.92
C TRP A 31 1.34 -7.45 -14.08
N GLN A 32 1.88 -8.51 -14.70
CA GLN A 32 2.68 -9.47 -13.93
C GLN A 32 3.99 -8.85 -13.47
N GLN A 33 4.62 -8.08 -14.34
CA GLN A 33 5.83 -7.37 -13.94
C GLN A 33 5.55 -6.36 -12.86
N ASP A 34 4.42 -5.69 -12.96
CA ASP A 34 4.01 -4.72 -11.95
C ASP A 34 3.78 -5.42 -10.61
N GLU A 35 3.13 -6.58 -10.62
CA GLU A 35 2.95 -7.35 -9.39
C GLU A 35 4.27 -7.72 -8.76
N GLN A 36 5.22 -8.17 -9.56
CA GLN A 36 6.51 -8.56 -9.03
C GLN A 36 7.27 -7.36 -8.48
N ALA A 37 7.15 -6.20 -9.13
CA ALA A 37 7.80 -4.99 -8.66
C ALA A 37 7.22 -4.55 -7.31
N ILE A 38 5.91 -4.69 -7.16
CA ILE A 38 5.26 -4.38 -5.88
C ILE A 38 5.79 -5.31 -4.78
N LEU A 39 5.86 -6.59 -5.06
CA LEU A 39 6.35 -7.55 -4.07
C LEU A 39 7.79 -7.25 -3.68
N ALA A 40 8.64 -6.97 -4.67
CA ALA A 40 10.04 -6.68 -4.41
C ALA A 40 10.19 -5.44 -3.54
N LEU A 41 9.42 -4.41 -3.84
CA LEU A 41 9.48 -3.19 -3.05
C LEU A 41 8.97 -3.40 -1.63
N ALA A 42 7.85 -4.12 -1.48
CA ALA A 42 7.31 -4.41 -0.16
C ALA A 42 8.34 -5.14 0.69
N THR A 43 8.98 -6.15 0.11
CA THR A 43 9.99 -6.93 0.82
C THR A 43 11.16 -6.05 1.24
N ARG A 44 11.63 -5.21 0.32
CA ARG A 44 12.78 -4.35 0.60
C ARG A 44 12.48 -3.32 1.69
N LEU A 45 11.25 -2.83 1.72
CA LEU A 45 10.86 -1.84 2.71
C LEU A 45 10.40 -2.45 4.03
N GLY A 46 10.35 -3.77 4.13
CA GLY A 46 10.02 -4.43 5.38
C GLY A 46 8.53 -4.61 5.62
N TYR A 47 7.73 -4.59 4.58
CA TYR A 47 6.30 -4.84 4.70
C TYR A 47 5.97 -6.30 4.47
N ASP A 48 4.89 -6.73 5.10
CA ASP A 48 4.27 -8.02 4.81
C ASP A 48 3.20 -7.78 3.76
N LEU A 49 3.48 -8.16 2.52
CA LEU A 49 2.52 -7.96 1.43
C LEU A 49 1.45 -9.05 1.52
N VAL A 50 0.25 -8.64 1.94
CA VAL A 50 -0.82 -9.60 2.17
C VAL A 50 -1.32 -10.18 0.85
N LYS A 51 -1.54 -9.32 -0.14
CA LYS A 51 -1.94 -9.73 -1.47
C LYS A 51 -1.87 -8.50 -2.37
N THR A 52 -1.98 -8.74 -3.68
CA THR A 52 -2.12 -7.67 -4.65
C THR A 52 -3.52 -7.74 -5.27
N VAL A 53 -4.22 -6.63 -5.23
CA VAL A 53 -5.55 -6.51 -5.78
C VAL A 53 -5.46 -5.96 -7.19
N ARG A 54 -6.00 -6.71 -8.14
CA ARG A 54 -6.11 -6.24 -9.52
C ARG A 54 -7.54 -5.76 -9.74
N MET A 55 -7.68 -4.53 -10.20
CA MET A 55 -9.00 -3.93 -10.34
C MET A 55 -9.36 -3.82 -11.80
N ASN A 56 -10.52 -4.33 -12.13
CA ASN A 56 -11.07 -4.22 -13.47
C ASN A 56 -11.58 -2.78 -13.67
N PRO A 57 -11.34 -2.18 -14.84
CA PRO A 57 -11.82 -0.81 -15.07
C PRO A 57 -13.33 -0.66 -15.00
N ASP A 58 -14.08 -1.74 -15.14
CA ASP A 58 -15.53 -1.68 -15.08
C ASP A 58 -16.05 -1.60 -13.65
N ILE A 59 -15.18 -1.79 -12.66
CA ILE A 59 -15.60 -1.68 -11.27
C ILE A 59 -15.94 -0.24 -10.94
N HIS A 60 -17.13 -0.03 -10.39
CA HIS A 60 -17.53 1.30 -9.96
C HIS A 60 -16.75 1.70 -8.72
N ASP A 61 -16.12 2.85 -8.79
CA ASP A 61 -15.34 3.43 -7.69
C ASP A 61 -14.36 2.40 -7.10
N PRO A 62 -13.33 2.03 -7.86
CA PRO A 62 -12.38 1.03 -7.38
C PRO A 62 -11.64 1.45 -6.11
N LEU A 63 -11.44 2.74 -5.89
CA LEU A 63 -10.77 3.19 -4.66
C LEU A 63 -11.64 2.94 -3.44
N HIS A 64 -12.95 3.08 -3.57
CA HIS A 64 -13.84 2.77 -2.45
C HIS A 64 -13.69 1.31 -2.05
N ARG A 65 -13.66 0.41 -3.02
CA ARG A 65 -13.47 -1.01 -2.74
C ARG A 65 -12.12 -1.28 -2.11
N LEU A 66 -11.09 -0.62 -2.62
CA LEU A 66 -9.76 -0.75 -2.06
C LEU A 66 -9.73 -0.33 -0.60
N LEU A 67 -10.36 0.79 -0.28
CA LEU A 67 -10.36 1.30 1.09
C LEU A 67 -11.12 0.38 2.05
N ILE A 68 -12.15 -0.30 1.57
CA ILE A 68 -12.83 -1.29 2.39
C ILE A 68 -11.86 -2.40 2.79
N ILE A 69 -11.09 -2.89 1.84
CA ILE A 69 -10.11 -3.94 2.10
C ILE A 69 -9.02 -3.44 3.05
N VAL A 70 -8.55 -2.22 2.83
CA VAL A 70 -7.53 -1.61 3.67
C VAL A 70 -7.98 -1.59 5.13
N ARG A 71 -9.21 -1.16 5.36
CA ARG A 71 -9.72 -1.09 6.73
C ARG A 71 -9.96 -2.47 7.32
N ARG A 72 -10.50 -3.37 6.53
CA ARG A 72 -10.82 -4.71 7.02
C ARG A 72 -9.56 -5.47 7.43
N LEU A 73 -8.50 -5.34 6.67
CA LEU A 73 -7.27 -6.08 6.91
C LEU A 73 -6.26 -5.30 7.74
N ASP A 74 -6.59 -4.08 8.14
CA ASP A 74 -5.70 -3.24 8.93
C ASP A 74 -4.38 -3.00 8.20
N ILE A 75 -4.49 -2.54 6.97
CA ILE A 75 -3.34 -2.34 6.09
C ILE A 75 -2.63 -1.04 6.44
N ALA A 76 -1.32 -1.10 6.55
CA ALA A 76 -0.50 0.07 6.87
C ALA A 76 -0.10 0.85 5.63
N ALA A 77 -0.01 0.19 4.48
CA ALA A 77 0.43 0.85 3.24
C ALA A 77 -0.18 0.17 2.02
N VAL A 78 -0.54 0.98 1.04
CA VAL A 78 -0.89 0.49 -0.29
C VAL A 78 0.30 0.75 -1.20
N ILE A 79 0.70 -0.25 -1.97
CA ILE A 79 1.81 -0.14 -2.91
C ILE A 79 1.27 -0.33 -4.32
N THR A 80 1.58 0.61 -5.19
CA THR A 80 1.06 0.60 -6.56
C THR A 80 2.20 0.97 -7.51
N PRO A 81 2.15 0.56 -8.79
CA PRO A 81 3.27 0.86 -9.69
C PRO A 81 3.49 2.34 -9.90
N THR A 82 2.44 3.10 -10.19
CA THR A 82 2.51 4.54 -10.39
C THR A 82 1.23 5.15 -9.87
N LEU A 83 1.24 6.46 -9.67
CA LEU A 83 0.02 7.17 -9.24
C LEU A 83 -1.11 7.05 -10.25
N GLU A 84 -0.80 6.73 -11.47
CA GLU A 84 -1.82 6.61 -12.50
C GLU A 84 -2.89 5.59 -12.14
N HIS A 85 -2.50 4.52 -11.43
CA HIS A 85 -3.45 3.51 -11.00
C HIS A 85 -4.43 4.04 -9.97
N ILE A 86 -4.02 5.03 -9.20
CA ILE A 86 -4.82 5.58 -8.10
C ILE A 86 -5.57 6.84 -8.52
N GLY A 87 -4.95 7.64 -9.40
CA GLY A 87 -5.54 8.90 -9.81
C GLY A 87 -5.23 10.06 -8.89
N GLY A 88 -4.39 9.84 -7.88
CA GLY A 88 -4.01 10.86 -6.93
C GLY A 88 -3.95 10.29 -5.54
N PRO A 89 -3.13 10.87 -4.66
CA PRO A 89 -2.85 10.25 -3.37
C PRO A 89 -3.85 10.56 -2.26
N GLY A 90 -4.70 11.57 -2.44
CA GLY A 90 -5.43 12.13 -1.30
C GLY A 90 -6.30 11.14 -0.54
N ARG A 91 -7.11 10.35 -1.23
CA ARG A 91 -8.04 9.44 -0.56
C ARG A 91 -7.31 8.35 0.22
N ILE A 92 -6.24 7.80 -0.38
CA ILE A 92 -5.50 6.72 0.26
C ILE A 92 -4.72 7.27 1.45
N CYS A 93 -4.08 8.42 1.28
CA CYS A 93 -3.19 8.97 2.32
C CYS A 93 -3.94 9.40 3.57
N ARG A 94 -5.25 9.54 3.51
CA ARG A 94 -6.04 9.81 4.71
C ARG A 94 -6.21 8.57 5.57
N VAL A 95 -5.93 7.40 5.02
CA VAL A 95 -6.20 6.15 5.72
C VAL A 95 -4.91 5.42 6.04
N CYS A 96 -3.96 5.43 5.11
CA CYS A 96 -2.70 4.71 5.28
C CYS A 96 -1.65 5.33 4.38
N SER A 97 -0.44 4.78 4.41
CA SER A 97 0.61 5.22 3.49
C SER A 97 0.30 4.77 2.08
N LEU A 98 0.77 5.54 1.12
CA LEU A 98 0.68 5.20 -0.30
C LEU A 98 2.08 5.26 -0.88
N ILE A 99 2.54 4.14 -1.41
CA ILE A 99 3.90 4.01 -1.92
C ILE A 99 3.83 3.62 -3.38
N THR A 100 4.57 4.32 -4.22
CA THR A 100 4.67 3.96 -5.63
C THR A 100 6.02 3.33 -5.90
N VAL A 101 6.06 2.48 -6.93
CA VAL A 101 7.31 1.88 -7.39
C VAL A 101 8.07 2.88 -8.25
N THR A 102 7.38 3.57 -9.14
CA THR A 102 8.00 4.51 -10.08
C THR A 102 7.22 5.82 -10.09
N PRO A 103 7.78 6.89 -9.58
CA PRO A 103 9.00 6.91 -8.81
C PRO A 103 8.81 6.23 -7.45
N GLU A 104 9.86 5.73 -6.89
CA GLU A 104 9.76 5.12 -5.56
C GLU A 104 9.58 6.23 -4.54
N TYR A 105 8.41 6.29 -3.93
CA TYR A 105 8.10 7.41 -3.06
C TYR A 105 6.92 7.05 -2.15
N ASN A 106 6.97 7.53 -0.92
CA ASN A 106 5.88 7.40 0.02
C ASN A 106 5.11 8.71 0.03
N TRP A 107 3.95 8.71 -0.60
CA TRP A 107 3.17 9.93 -0.83
C TRP A 107 2.53 10.47 0.43
N ALA A 108 2.43 9.66 1.49
CA ALA A 108 1.92 10.17 2.75
C ALA A 108 2.85 11.21 3.35
N LEU A 109 4.14 11.17 2.99
CA LEU A 109 5.08 12.17 3.47
C LEU A 109 4.82 13.53 2.86
N ALA A 110 4.30 13.55 1.63
CA ALA A 110 4.02 14.81 0.95
C ALA A 110 2.62 15.31 1.25
N TYR A 111 1.69 14.41 1.54
CA TYR A 111 0.31 14.79 1.78
C TYR A 111 0.07 14.84 3.29
N LYS A 112 -0.28 16.01 3.81
CA LYS A 112 -0.40 16.21 5.24
C LYS A 112 -1.74 16.83 5.57
N PRO A 113 -2.78 16.01 5.58
CA PRO A 113 -4.12 16.53 5.80
C PRO A 113 -4.28 17.21 7.15
N SER A 114 -3.57 16.73 8.16
CA SER A 114 -3.70 17.32 9.47
C SER A 114 -3.22 18.76 9.50
N GLU A 115 -2.26 19.09 8.67
CA GLU A 115 -1.78 20.45 8.63
C GLU A 115 -2.80 21.38 8.01
N GLU A 116 -3.51 20.86 7.03
CA GLU A 116 -4.55 21.64 6.43
C GLU A 116 -5.66 21.88 7.38
N GLY A 117 -6.03 20.86 8.11
CA GLY A 117 -7.07 21.03 9.08
C GLY A 117 -6.65 21.86 10.23
N GLY A 118 -5.37 22.00 10.38
CA GLY A 118 -4.83 22.75 11.49
C GLY A 118 -5.08 24.22 11.40
N ARG A 119 -5.60 24.69 10.31
CA ARG A 119 -5.74 26.03 10.27
C ARG A 119 -6.92 26.50 10.11
#